data_ae997573c83a9b75c0bf1d7f5851b3d2
#
_entry.id   ae997573c83a9b75c0bf1d7f5851b3d2
#
_cell.length_a   1.000
_cell.length_b   1.000
_cell.length_c   1.000
_cell.angle_alpha   90.00
_cell.angle_beta   90.00
_cell.angle_gamma   90.00
#
_symmetry.space_group_name_H-M   'P 1'
#
loop_
_entity.id
_entity.type
_entity.pdbx_description
1 polymer ?
#
loop_
_entity_poly.entity_id
_entity_poly.type
_entity_poly.pdbx_seq_one_letter_code
_entity_poly.pdbx_strand_id
1 'polypeptide(L)'
;MTSPFDPSVFFSRRDMLAAASGVAAAVAGTGQAQGQPATPSPGPVALRSPCRSSINLWAFPYPRAMNLEQCLRLAKDAGFDGIELNYDLESDLSPRHDAAHYHEIRRLADKIGIAISGICSFLFWPYPLTSNDPVKRARGLELAGKIASCAHDLGTENVLVVPGAVCIPWRTDHEPVPNDVCLARAREAVGKLLPAAEKLGVKLNIENIFFNGFLMTPQEMADFVDGFQSDHLKVHFDTGNIMMFQYPEHWIRILGKRIQNVHLKEFTKKGTDTSLESFRPLLDGTTNWPAVMQAFRDTGYEGYLTFEYFHPYEHFPEALVFQTADSLDRLLGRKTYVPG
;
A
#
# COMPACT_ATOMS: atom_id res chain seq x y z
N MET A 1 -49.04 -8.91 7.57
CA MET A 1 -48.16 -8.13 6.70
C MET A 1 -47.14 -9.09 6.11
N THR A 2 -47.33 -9.48 4.87
CA THR A 2 -46.58 -10.52 4.13
C THR A 2 -45.28 -9.90 3.61
N SER A 3 -44.17 -10.63 3.82
CA SER A 3 -42.81 -10.31 3.38
C SER A 3 -42.75 -10.15 1.84
N PRO A 4 -42.01 -9.17 1.32
CA PRO A 4 -41.87 -8.95 -0.15
C PRO A 4 -40.75 -9.74 -0.81
N PHE A 5 -40.19 -10.77 -0.21
CA PHE A 5 -39.15 -11.60 -0.85
C PHE A 5 -39.74 -12.94 -1.28
N ASP A 6 -39.97 -13.10 -2.58
CA ASP A 6 -40.23 -14.37 -3.24
C ASP A 6 -38.90 -15.06 -3.58
N PRO A 7 -38.58 -16.22 -2.98
CA PRO A 7 -37.31 -16.91 -3.21
C PRO A 7 -37.25 -17.65 -4.57
N SER A 8 -38.26 -17.54 -5.44
CA SER A 8 -38.29 -18.25 -6.72
C SER A 8 -37.64 -17.51 -7.90
N VAL A 9 -37.06 -16.32 -7.70
CA VAL A 9 -36.40 -15.54 -8.75
C VAL A 9 -34.88 -15.71 -8.72
N PHE A 10 -34.38 -16.91 -8.57
CA PHE A 10 -32.96 -17.18 -8.85
C PHE A 10 -32.85 -17.82 -10.23
N PHE A 11 -32.26 -17.11 -11.20
CA PHE A 11 -31.91 -17.66 -12.51
C PHE A 11 -30.98 -18.86 -12.30
N SER A 12 -31.33 -20.00 -12.90
CA SER A 12 -30.52 -21.19 -12.83
C SER A 12 -29.24 -21.00 -13.70
N ARG A 13 -28.17 -21.74 -13.38
CA ARG A 13 -26.94 -21.76 -14.21
C ARG A 13 -27.23 -22.06 -15.69
N ARG A 14 -28.31 -22.77 -15.99
CA ARG A 14 -28.75 -23.06 -17.37
C ARG A 14 -29.30 -21.83 -18.08
N ASP A 15 -29.97 -20.93 -17.36
CA ASP A 15 -30.57 -19.72 -17.96
C ASP A 15 -29.48 -18.68 -18.29
N MET A 16 -28.39 -18.62 -17.52
CA MET A 16 -27.22 -17.78 -17.83
C MET A 16 -26.43 -18.29 -19.05
N LEU A 17 -26.33 -19.60 -19.23
CA LEU A 17 -25.66 -20.19 -20.40
C LEU A 17 -26.47 -20.05 -21.69
N ALA A 18 -27.81 -20.05 -21.64
CA ALA A 18 -28.69 -19.84 -22.78
C ALA A 18 -28.68 -18.39 -23.29
N ALA A 19 -28.48 -17.40 -22.42
CA ALA A 19 -28.36 -15.99 -22.82
C ALA A 19 -27.04 -15.67 -23.54
N ALA A 20 -25.98 -16.45 -23.32
CA ALA A 20 -24.69 -16.28 -23.98
C ALA A 20 -24.63 -16.90 -25.39
N SER A 21 -25.58 -17.76 -25.75
CA SER A 21 -25.57 -18.49 -27.04
C SER A 21 -26.38 -17.84 -28.16
N GLY A 22 -27.04 -16.71 -27.92
CA GLY A 22 -27.99 -16.08 -28.84
C GLY A 22 -27.44 -14.98 -29.76
N VAL A 23 -26.15 -14.65 -29.74
CA VAL A 23 -25.58 -13.51 -30.53
C VAL A 23 -24.58 -13.93 -31.60
N ALA A 24 -24.44 -15.21 -31.89
CA ALA A 24 -23.44 -15.70 -32.86
C ALA A 24 -24.07 -16.27 -34.18
N ALA A 25 -25.10 -15.62 -34.75
CA ALA A 25 -25.61 -16.04 -36.06
C ALA A 25 -26.20 -14.87 -36.83
N ALA A 26 -25.38 -14.00 -37.39
CA ALA A 26 -25.64 -13.21 -38.60
C ALA A 26 -24.42 -12.34 -38.93
N VAL A 27 -23.48 -12.84 -39.71
CA VAL A 27 -22.78 -12.16 -40.81
C VAL A 27 -21.93 -13.22 -41.54
N ALA A 28 -22.49 -13.89 -42.51
CA ALA A 28 -21.73 -14.55 -43.54
C ALA A 28 -21.82 -13.68 -44.80
N GLY A 29 -20.84 -12.86 -45.02
CA GLY A 29 -20.66 -12.04 -46.21
C GLY A 29 -19.24 -12.26 -46.74
N THR A 30 -19.14 -12.88 -47.89
CA THR A 30 -17.94 -13.25 -48.64
C THR A 30 -17.12 -12.02 -49.04
N GLY A 31 -15.86 -12.01 -48.64
CA GLY A 31 -14.84 -11.09 -49.15
C GLY A 31 -13.46 -11.62 -48.78
N GLN A 32 -12.83 -12.38 -49.73
CA GLN A 32 -11.41 -12.73 -49.63
C GLN A 32 -10.54 -11.48 -49.80
N ALA A 33 -10.12 -10.89 -48.75
CA ALA A 33 -8.97 -9.99 -48.75
C ALA A 33 -7.74 -10.80 -48.34
N GLN A 34 -6.79 -10.98 -49.25
CA GLN A 34 -5.46 -11.51 -48.95
C GLN A 34 -4.75 -10.52 -48.03
N GLY A 35 -4.78 -10.81 -46.70
CA GLY A 35 -4.02 -10.06 -45.72
C GLY A 35 -2.53 -10.41 -45.84
N GLN A 36 -1.70 -9.41 -46.12
CA GLN A 36 -0.28 -9.50 -45.85
C GLN A 36 -0.06 -9.86 -44.38
N PRO A 37 0.94 -10.71 -44.04
CA PRO A 37 1.24 -10.98 -42.66
C PRO A 37 1.62 -9.65 -42.00
N ALA A 38 0.84 -9.27 -40.96
CA ALA A 38 1.15 -8.13 -40.15
C ALA A 38 2.53 -8.37 -39.48
N THR A 39 3.50 -7.54 -39.80
CA THR A 39 4.75 -7.46 -39.03
C THR A 39 4.36 -7.21 -37.61
N PRO A 40 4.86 -8.00 -36.63
CA PRO A 40 4.58 -7.74 -35.23
C PRO A 40 5.04 -6.31 -34.93
N SER A 41 4.11 -5.45 -34.54
CA SER A 41 4.47 -4.14 -33.99
C SER A 41 5.43 -4.39 -32.82
N PRO A 42 6.58 -3.70 -32.74
CA PRO A 42 7.42 -3.78 -31.58
C PRO A 42 6.53 -3.44 -30.39
N GLY A 43 6.44 -4.38 -29.43
CA GLY A 43 5.71 -4.16 -28.20
C GLY A 43 6.18 -2.83 -27.57
N PRO A 44 5.32 -2.14 -26.81
CA PRO A 44 5.68 -0.85 -26.26
C PRO A 44 6.98 -1.02 -25.48
N VAL A 45 8.02 -0.27 -25.91
CA VAL A 45 9.27 -0.17 -25.14
C VAL A 45 8.84 0.27 -23.76
N ALA A 46 9.07 -0.57 -22.77
CA ALA A 46 8.73 -0.25 -21.39
C ALA A 46 9.49 1.01 -21.00
N LEU A 47 8.80 2.15 -20.98
CA LEU A 47 9.39 3.41 -20.56
C LEU A 47 9.85 3.25 -19.11
N ARG A 48 11.12 3.51 -18.85
CA ARG A 48 11.70 3.45 -17.50
C ARG A 48 10.95 4.41 -16.58
N SER A 49 10.44 3.91 -15.48
CA SER A 49 9.77 4.74 -14.48
C SER A 49 10.79 5.54 -13.67
N PRO A 50 10.52 6.82 -13.33
CA PRO A 50 11.37 7.61 -12.44
C PRO A 50 11.23 7.17 -10.97
N CYS A 51 10.26 6.34 -10.62
CA CYS A 51 10.04 5.87 -9.26
C CYS A 51 11.24 5.09 -8.71
N ARG A 52 11.37 5.12 -7.40
CA ARG A 52 12.41 4.42 -6.65
C ARG A 52 11.84 3.15 -6.02
N SER A 53 12.61 2.06 -6.04
CA SER A 53 12.24 0.81 -5.39
C SER A 53 12.53 0.85 -3.90
N SER A 54 11.60 0.32 -3.09
CA SER A 54 11.78 0.18 -1.65
C SER A 54 11.13 -1.11 -1.13
N ILE A 55 11.52 -1.52 0.07
CA ILE A 55 10.96 -2.70 0.74
C ILE A 55 10.70 -2.38 2.21
N ASN A 56 9.56 -2.84 2.72
CA ASN A 56 9.21 -2.67 4.14
C ASN A 56 9.92 -3.70 5.01
N LEU A 57 10.29 -3.32 6.22
CA LEU A 57 11.03 -4.17 7.17
C LEU A 57 10.25 -5.42 7.61
N TRP A 58 8.91 -5.45 7.48
CA TRP A 58 8.12 -6.67 7.77
C TRP A 58 8.37 -7.82 6.80
N ALA A 59 8.95 -7.55 5.62
CA ALA A 59 9.35 -8.60 4.68
C ALA A 59 10.60 -9.39 5.13
N PHE A 60 11.26 -8.95 6.20
CA PHE A 60 12.44 -9.58 6.79
C PHE A 60 12.10 -10.32 8.09
N PRO A 61 12.85 -11.33 8.49
CA PRO A 61 12.68 -12.01 9.78
C PRO A 61 13.27 -11.18 10.95
N TYR A 62 13.04 -9.88 10.92
CA TYR A 62 13.46 -8.90 11.92
C TYR A 62 12.48 -8.88 13.11
N PRO A 63 12.92 -8.70 14.34
CA PRO A 63 14.33 -8.73 14.81
C PRO A 63 14.82 -10.15 15.19
N ARG A 64 14.01 -11.18 14.95
CA ARG A 64 14.22 -12.53 15.50
C ARG A 64 15.44 -13.25 14.93
N ALA A 65 15.62 -13.19 13.61
CA ALA A 65 16.70 -13.88 12.91
C ALA A 65 17.66 -12.92 12.19
N MET A 66 17.28 -11.66 12.00
CA MET A 66 18.13 -10.62 11.43
C MET A 66 18.04 -9.36 12.29
N ASN A 67 19.18 -8.70 12.57
CA ASN A 67 19.21 -7.37 13.14
C ASN A 67 19.00 -6.30 12.06
N LEU A 68 18.83 -5.04 12.47
CA LEU A 68 18.55 -3.93 11.55
C LEU A 68 19.66 -3.75 10.49
N GLU A 69 20.95 -3.81 10.90
CA GLU A 69 22.06 -3.68 9.96
C GLU A 69 22.04 -4.77 8.87
N GLN A 70 21.76 -6.01 9.24
CA GLN A 70 21.64 -7.12 8.30
C GLN A 70 20.50 -6.89 7.30
N CYS A 71 19.35 -6.38 7.76
CA CYS A 71 18.22 -6.05 6.89
C CYS A 71 18.57 -4.92 5.90
N LEU A 72 19.23 -3.85 6.38
CA LEU A 72 19.68 -2.74 5.54
C LEU A 72 20.65 -3.22 4.45
N ARG A 73 21.63 -4.06 4.81
CA ARG A 73 22.59 -4.62 3.88
C ARG A 73 21.92 -5.54 2.85
N LEU A 74 21.05 -6.44 3.29
CA LEU A 74 20.34 -7.35 2.40
C LEU A 74 19.46 -6.60 1.40
N ALA A 75 18.74 -5.56 1.84
CA ALA A 75 17.95 -4.71 0.95
C ALA A 75 18.85 -4.01 -0.09
N LYS A 76 20.01 -3.49 0.33
CA LYS A 76 21.00 -2.89 -0.58
C LYS A 76 21.57 -3.90 -1.58
N ASP A 77 21.97 -5.07 -1.10
CA ASP A 77 22.57 -6.13 -1.92
C ASP A 77 21.57 -6.69 -2.94
N ALA A 78 20.28 -6.72 -2.60
CA ALA A 78 19.19 -7.08 -3.51
C ALA A 78 18.93 -6.01 -4.60
N GLY A 79 19.40 -4.76 -4.40
CA GLY A 79 19.29 -3.68 -5.37
C GLY A 79 18.19 -2.67 -5.12
N PHE A 80 17.61 -2.63 -3.91
CA PHE A 80 16.62 -1.59 -3.55
C PHE A 80 17.29 -0.21 -3.41
N ASP A 81 16.54 0.82 -3.82
CA ASP A 81 16.93 2.23 -3.63
C ASP A 81 16.70 2.67 -2.17
N GLY A 82 15.72 2.07 -1.49
CA GLY A 82 15.35 2.40 -0.12
C GLY A 82 14.77 1.25 0.68
N ILE A 83 14.62 1.49 1.98
CA ILE A 83 13.94 0.60 2.93
C ILE A 83 13.00 1.43 3.81
N GLU A 84 11.80 0.94 4.06
CA GLU A 84 10.87 1.52 5.02
C GLU A 84 11.02 0.82 6.36
N LEU A 85 11.20 1.60 7.43
CA LEU A 85 11.44 1.08 8.77
C LEU A 85 10.17 1.05 9.61
N ASN A 86 10.15 0.17 10.60
CA ASN A 86 8.98 -0.04 11.46
C ASN A 86 9.25 0.51 12.87
N TYR A 87 8.38 1.41 13.34
CA TYR A 87 8.39 1.90 14.71
C TYR A 87 7.50 1.01 15.59
N ASP A 88 8.05 0.55 16.74
CA ASP A 88 7.36 -0.31 17.69
C ASP A 88 7.67 0.15 19.14
N LEU A 89 7.18 -0.57 20.16
CA LEU A 89 7.44 -0.23 21.57
C LEU A 89 8.83 -0.67 22.03
N GLU A 90 9.45 -1.66 21.38
CA GLU A 90 10.66 -2.33 21.88
C GLU A 90 11.77 -2.54 20.84
N SER A 91 11.52 -2.19 19.56
CA SER A 91 12.48 -2.36 18.47
C SER A 91 13.56 -1.26 18.45
N ASP A 92 14.45 -1.29 17.46
CA ASP A 92 15.45 -0.25 17.21
C ASP A 92 14.82 1.15 17.01
N LEU A 93 13.59 1.21 16.46
CA LEU A 93 12.80 2.41 16.40
C LEU A 93 11.68 2.32 17.43
N SER A 94 11.89 2.89 18.61
CA SER A 94 10.93 2.79 19.71
C SER A 94 11.04 3.97 20.67
N PRO A 95 10.03 4.22 21.53
CA PRO A 95 10.09 5.30 22.50
C PRO A 95 11.17 5.14 23.58
N ARG A 96 11.94 4.04 23.55
CA ARG A 96 13.08 3.78 24.44
C ARG A 96 14.36 4.47 23.98
N HIS A 97 14.40 4.95 22.75
CA HIS A 97 15.57 5.57 22.13
C HIS A 97 15.36 7.07 21.92
N ASP A 98 16.46 7.78 21.82
CA ASP A 98 16.51 9.22 21.58
C ASP A 98 17.00 9.57 20.16
N ALA A 99 17.08 10.85 19.86
CA ALA A 99 17.54 11.36 18.57
C ALA A 99 18.97 10.90 18.23
N ALA A 100 19.86 10.74 19.23
CA ALA A 100 21.24 10.31 18.99
C ALA A 100 21.28 8.90 18.38
N HIS A 101 20.46 7.99 18.90
CA HIS A 101 20.31 6.63 18.37
C HIS A 101 19.75 6.64 16.95
N TYR A 102 18.73 7.45 16.65
CA TYR A 102 18.18 7.54 15.28
C TYR A 102 19.19 8.14 14.30
N HIS A 103 19.97 9.10 14.71
CA HIS A 103 21.09 9.62 13.91
C HIS A 103 22.17 8.56 13.64
N GLU A 104 22.40 7.59 14.56
CA GLU A 104 23.31 6.47 14.31
C GLU A 104 22.74 5.53 13.22
N ILE A 105 21.45 5.20 13.29
CA ILE A 105 20.78 4.40 12.24
C ILE A 105 20.87 5.11 10.90
N ARG A 106 20.62 6.41 10.84
CA ARG A 106 20.77 7.22 9.63
C ARG A 106 22.18 7.12 9.06
N ARG A 107 23.21 7.35 9.89
CA ARG A 107 24.61 7.23 9.46
C ARG A 107 24.96 5.83 8.96
N LEU A 108 24.39 4.79 9.58
CA LEU A 108 24.56 3.42 9.13
C LEU A 108 23.94 3.20 7.74
N ALA A 109 22.71 3.66 7.51
CA ALA A 109 22.02 3.58 6.23
C ALA A 109 22.82 4.35 5.14
N ASP A 110 23.29 5.56 5.45
CA ASP A 110 24.13 6.38 4.55
C ASP A 110 25.44 5.65 4.18
N LYS A 111 26.09 5.02 5.17
CA LYS A 111 27.33 4.24 4.96
C LYS A 111 27.10 3.01 4.08
N ILE A 112 25.96 2.35 4.21
CA ILE A 112 25.56 1.21 3.38
C ILE A 112 25.14 1.69 1.98
N GLY A 113 24.69 2.94 1.86
CA GLY A 113 24.21 3.53 0.61
C GLY A 113 22.78 3.11 0.27
N ILE A 114 21.91 2.99 1.30
CA ILE A 114 20.48 2.76 1.15
C ILE A 114 19.69 3.89 1.81
N ALA A 115 18.65 4.40 1.14
CA ALA A 115 17.82 5.45 1.71
C ALA A 115 16.79 4.87 2.70
N ILE A 116 16.41 5.66 3.71
CA ILE A 116 15.23 5.37 4.54
C ILE A 116 14.03 6.03 3.85
N SER A 117 13.16 5.21 3.22
CA SER A 117 12.07 5.68 2.37
C SER A 117 10.87 6.21 3.16
N GLY A 118 10.72 5.78 4.40
CA GLY A 118 9.63 6.17 5.29
C GLY A 118 9.63 5.38 6.58
N ILE A 119 8.68 5.70 7.44
CA ILE A 119 8.38 4.95 8.66
C ILE A 119 6.91 4.59 8.67
N CYS A 120 6.61 3.33 9.00
CA CYS A 120 5.28 2.85 9.33
C CYS A 120 5.24 2.28 10.76
N SER A 121 4.06 1.95 11.26
CA SER A 121 3.92 1.37 12.60
C SER A 121 2.65 0.54 12.72
N PHE A 122 2.77 -0.63 13.32
CA PHE A 122 1.63 -1.46 13.71
C PHE A 122 0.89 -0.92 14.94
N LEU A 123 1.46 0.08 15.64
CA LEU A 123 0.92 0.64 16.89
C LEU A 123 -0.42 1.37 16.74
N PHE A 124 -0.76 1.77 15.51
CA PHE A 124 -2.08 2.33 15.22
C PHE A 124 -3.25 1.33 15.40
N TRP A 125 -2.96 0.02 15.46
CA TRP A 125 -3.98 -1.01 15.70
C TRP A 125 -4.30 -1.23 17.18
N PRO A 126 -3.33 -1.39 18.11
CA PRO A 126 -3.61 -1.43 19.54
C PRO A 126 -4.01 -0.06 20.13
N TYR A 127 -3.61 1.05 19.49
CA TYR A 127 -3.89 2.42 19.93
C TYR A 127 -4.54 3.26 18.81
N PRO A 128 -5.75 2.87 18.34
CA PRO A 128 -6.38 3.55 17.22
C PRO A 128 -6.75 4.99 17.56
N LEU A 129 -6.48 5.91 16.64
CA LEU A 129 -6.86 7.32 16.78
C LEU A 129 -8.38 7.52 16.88
N THR A 130 -9.17 6.52 16.49
CA THR A 130 -10.63 6.52 16.50
C THR A 130 -11.27 5.66 17.59
N SER A 131 -10.49 4.98 18.44
CA SER A 131 -10.98 4.09 19.50
C SER A 131 -12.09 4.71 20.34
N ASN A 132 -13.04 3.92 20.86
CA ASN A 132 -13.99 4.37 21.87
C ASN A 132 -13.31 4.69 23.22
N ASP A 133 -12.19 4.03 23.53
CA ASP A 133 -11.39 4.29 24.70
C ASP A 133 -10.54 5.57 24.54
N PRO A 134 -10.78 6.63 25.32
CA PRO A 134 -10.01 7.87 25.25
C PRO A 134 -8.52 7.69 25.65
N VAL A 135 -8.20 6.68 26.48
CA VAL A 135 -6.82 6.39 26.88
C VAL A 135 -6.05 5.82 25.69
N LYS A 136 -6.65 4.89 24.95
CA LYS A 136 -6.06 4.36 23.72
C LYS A 136 -5.87 5.45 22.67
N ARG A 137 -6.85 6.37 22.48
CA ARG A 137 -6.70 7.51 21.56
C ARG A 137 -5.56 8.45 21.95
N ALA A 138 -5.47 8.80 23.24
CA ALA A 138 -4.41 9.67 23.74
C ALA A 138 -3.02 9.03 23.54
N ARG A 139 -2.90 7.73 23.81
CA ARG A 139 -1.67 6.98 23.57
C ARG A 139 -1.30 6.91 22.09
N GLY A 140 -2.27 6.67 21.21
CA GLY A 140 -2.06 6.67 19.76
C GLY A 140 -1.56 8.01 19.26
N LEU A 141 -2.14 9.11 19.75
CA LEU A 141 -1.72 10.46 19.41
C LEU A 141 -0.27 10.75 19.87
N GLU A 142 0.07 10.38 21.11
CA GLU A 142 1.43 10.50 21.64
C GLU A 142 2.43 9.73 20.78
N LEU A 143 2.13 8.47 20.47
CA LEU A 143 3.01 7.62 19.66
C LEU A 143 3.17 8.15 18.24
N ALA A 144 2.10 8.64 17.60
CA ALA A 144 2.17 9.26 16.29
C ALA A 144 3.11 10.48 16.28
N GLY A 145 3.08 11.30 17.33
CA GLY A 145 4.02 12.40 17.50
C GLY A 145 5.48 11.93 17.64
N LYS A 146 5.72 10.84 18.38
CA LYS A 146 7.06 10.24 18.51
C LYS A 146 7.55 9.64 17.19
N ILE A 147 6.67 9.00 16.41
CA ILE A 147 7.00 8.49 15.08
C ILE A 147 7.40 9.65 14.15
N ALA A 148 6.69 10.77 14.19
CA ALA A 148 7.04 11.95 13.40
C ALA A 148 8.41 12.53 13.77
N SER A 149 8.73 12.60 15.07
CA SER A 149 10.06 13.01 15.53
C SER A 149 11.16 12.04 15.10
N CYS A 150 10.90 10.73 15.21
CA CYS A 150 11.83 9.69 14.77
C CYS A 150 12.09 9.79 13.24
N ALA A 151 11.07 10.06 12.43
CA ALA A 151 11.22 10.25 10.98
C ALA A 151 12.15 11.44 10.67
N HIS A 152 11.94 12.57 11.34
CA HIS A 152 12.82 13.73 11.21
C HIS A 152 14.29 13.39 11.52
N ASP A 153 14.53 12.72 12.64
CA ASP A 153 15.89 12.37 13.10
C ASP A 153 16.55 11.33 12.18
N LEU A 154 15.78 10.42 11.60
CA LEU A 154 16.23 9.47 10.59
C LEU A 154 16.46 10.11 9.21
N GLY A 155 15.99 11.34 9.00
CA GLY A 155 16.17 12.07 7.74
C GLY A 155 15.20 11.64 6.63
N THR A 156 14.05 11.03 6.98
CA THR A 156 12.94 10.80 6.05
C THR A 156 11.78 11.75 6.35
N GLU A 157 11.11 12.19 5.29
CA GLU A 157 9.90 13.02 5.45
C GLU A 157 8.60 12.20 5.54
N ASN A 158 8.66 10.89 5.28
CA ASN A 158 7.48 10.06 5.10
C ASN A 158 7.08 9.31 6.37
N VAL A 159 5.92 9.64 6.92
CA VAL A 159 5.31 8.96 8.07
C VAL A 159 3.97 8.39 7.64
N LEU A 160 3.84 7.05 7.61
CA LEU A 160 2.55 6.40 7.40
C LEU A 160 1.69 6.59 8.66
N VAL A 161 0.45 7.03 8.45
CA VAL A 161 -0.56 7.17 9.51
C VAL A 161 -1.80 6.38 9.13
N VAL A 162 -2.14 5.36 9.91
CA VAL A 162 -3.46 4.73 9.84
C VAL A 162 -4.46 5.69 10.50
N PRO A 163 -5.43 6.23 9.74
CA PRO A 163 -6.32 7.29 10.26
C PRO A 163 -7.28 6.80 11.34
N GLY A 164 -7.45 5.47 11.44
CA GLY A 164 -8.37 4.76 12.31
C GLY A 164 -9.20 3.75 11.53
N ALA A 165 -10.02 2.98 12.25
CA ALA A 165 -10.82 1.90 11.70
C ALA A 165 -12.21 1.85 12.33
N VAL A 166 -13.20 1.39 11.56
CA VAL A 166 -14.58 1.12 12.08
C VAL A 166 -14.60 -0.16 12.91
N CYS A 167 -13.71 -1.09 12.62
CA CYS A 167 -13.51 -2.31 13.40
C CYS A 167 -12.07 -2.84 13.23
N ILE A 168 -11.64 -3.72 14.13
CA ILE A 168 -10.36 -4.44 14.03
C ILE A 168 -10.63 -5.93 14.19
N PRO A 169 -10.98 -6.65 13.10
CA PRO A 169 -11.53 -8.01 13.15
C PRO A 169 -10.63 -9.05 13.81
N TRP A 170 -9.32 -8.82 13.80
CA TRP A 170 -8.31 -9.72 14.42
C TRP A 170 -8.07 -9.45 15.91
N ARG A 171 -8.81 -8.49 16.53
CA ARG A 171 -8.72 -8.20 17.97
C ARG A 171 -10.04 -8.47 18.65
N THR A 172 -9.97 -9.18 19.76
CA THR A 172 -11.16 -9.53 20.57
C THR A 172 -11.62 -8.39 21.49
N ASP A 173 -10.76 -7.40 21.76
CA ASP A 173 -11.01 -6.25 22.64
C ASP A 173 -11.41 -4.98 21.88
N HIS A 174 -11.79 -5.11 20.60
CA HIS A 174 -12.18 -3.98 19.77
C HIS A 174 -13.70 -3.87 19.69
N GLU A 175 -14.21 -2.65 19.91
CA GLU A 175 -15.61 -2.29 19.70
C GLU A 175 -15.76 -1.54 18.37
N PRO A 176 -16.83 -1.81 17.60
CA PRO A 176 -17.12 -1.05 16.38
C PRO A 176 -17.30 0.45 16.68
N VAL A 177 -16.77 1.28 15.79
CA VAL A 177 -16.91 2.74 15.84
C VAL A 177 -17.66 3.19 14.58
N PRO A 178 -18.76 3.96 14.70
CA PRO A 178 -19.49 4.47 13.54
C PRO A 178 -18.61 5.30 12.61
N ASN A 179 -18.86 5.26 11.30
CA ASN A 179 -18.04 5.93 10.29
C ASN A 179 -17.91 7.44 10.50
N ASP A 180 -19.00 8.12 10.85
CA ASP A 180 -19.02 9.55 11.13
C ASP A 180 -18.21 9.91 12.38
N VAL A 181 -18.26 9.05 13.41
CA VAL A 181 -17.44 9.18 14.62
C VAL A 181 -15.97 8.94 14.31
N CYS A 182 -15.65 7.93 13.47
CA CYS A 182 -14.28 7.73 12.98
C CYS A 182 -13.76 8.97 12.27
N LEU A 183 -14.53 9.50 11.32
CA LEU A 183 -14.14 10.69 10.56
C LEU A 183 -13.89 11.90 11.47
N ALA A 184 -14.78 12.16 12.43
CA ALA A 184 -14.64 13.27 13.36
C ALA A 184 -13.39 13.14 14.23
N ARG A 185 -13.16 11.95 14.81
CA ARG A 185 -12.00 11.66 15.67
C ARG A 185 -10.69 11.69 14.89
N ALA A 186 -10.66 11.14 13.67
CA ALA A 186 -9.49 11.18 12.80
C ALA A 186 -9.11 12.61 12.43
N ARG A 187 -10.08 13.45 12.06
CA ARG A 187 -9.85 14.88 11.81
C ARG A 187 -9.29 15.61 13.03
N GLU A 188 -9.84 15.36 14.21
CA GLU A 188 -9.33 15.93 15.47
C GLU A 188 -7.89 15.49 15.74
N ALA A 189 -7.59 14.19 15.59
CA ALA A 189 -6.25 13.66 15.85
C ALA A 189 -5.22 14.21 14.88
N VAL A 190 -5.52 14.19 13.57
CA VAL A 190 -4.63 14.73 12.54
C VAL A 190 -4.43 16.24 12.73
N GLY A 191 -5.49 16.98 13.06
CA GLY A 191 -5.40 18.41 13.36
C GLY A 191 -4.48 18.74 14.53
N LYS A 192 -4.38 17.84 15.53
CA LYS A 192 -3.44 17.98 16.65
C LYS A 192 -2.00 17.62 16.28
N LEU A 193 -1.80 16.68 15.36
CA LEU A 193 -0.47 16.22 14.92
C LEU A 193 0.17 17.15 13.90
N LEU A 194 -0.62 17.74 13.02
CA LEU A 194 -0.17 18.46 11.84
C LEU A 194 0.79 19.63 12.16
N PRO A 195 0.55 20.51 13.15
CA PRO A 195 1.49 21.58 13.46
C PRO A 195 2.89 21.11 13.87
N ALA A 196 2.97 19.94 14.54
CA ALA A 196 4.25 19.34 14.89
C ALA A 196 4.94 18.75 13.66
N ALA A 197 4.21 18.09 12.77
CA ALA A 197 4.73 17.56 11.52
C ALA A 197 5.28 18.67 10.62
N GLU A 198 4.57 19.78 10.48
CA GLU A 198 5.01 20.97 9.74
C GLU A 198 6.33 21.54 10.31
N LYS A 199 6.40 21.69 11.62
CA LYS A 199 7.64 22.14 12.30
C LYS A 199 8.83 21.20 12.08
N LEU A 200 8.59 19.90 12.06
CA LEU A 200 9.61 18.87 11.83
C LEU A 200 9.97 18.69 10.34
N GLY A 201 9.22 19.27 9.42
CA GLY A 201 9.39 19.08 7.98
C GLY A 201 9.05 17.66 7.52
N VAL A 202 8.19 16.94 8.25
CA VAL A 202 7.71 15.61 7.88
C VAL A 202 6.29 15.66 7.35
N LYS A 203 5.90 14.66 6.57
CA LYS A 203 4.56 14.51 6.01
C LYS A 203 3.83 13.35 6.67
N LEU A 204 2.64 13.63 7.17
CA LEU A 204 1.72 12.62 7.65
C LEU A 204 0.96 12.05 6.44
N ASN A 205 1.27 10.83 6.06
CA ASN A 205 0.70 10.19 4.89
C ASN A 205 -0.42 9.23 5.31
N ILE A 206 -1.67 9.60 5.04
CA ILE A 206 -2.86 8.83 5.44
C ILE A 206 -2.99 7.61 4.56
N GLU A 207 -3.03 6.43 5.18
CA GLU A 207 -3.15 5.16 4.47
C GLU A 207 -4.62 4.78 4.21
N ASN A 208 -4.90 4.30 2.98
CA ASN A 208 -6.09 3.54 2.70
C ASN A 208 -5.92 2.12 3.26
N ILE A 209 -6.59 1.85 4.37
CA ILE A 209 -6.54 0.54 5.02
C ILE A 209 -7.51 -0.45 4.36
N PHE A 210 -7.46 -1.73 4.80
CA PHE A 210 -8.26 -2.81 4.26
C PHE A 210 -9.77 -2.56 4.48
N PHE A 211 -10.63 -3.55 4.33
CA PHE A 211 -12.10 -3.42 4.38
C PHE A 211 -12.68 -2.82 5.67
N ASN A 212 -11.89 -2.69 6.70
CA ASN A 212 -12.27 -2.17 8.02
C ASN A 212 -12.07 -0.65 8.18
N GLY A 213 -11.80 0.06 7.09
CA GLY A 213 -11.64 1.51 7.07
C GLY A 213 -12.96 2.28 7.07
N PHE A 214 -12.86 3.61 7.17
CA PHE A 214 -13.97 4.54 6.99
C PHE A 214 -13.76 5.48 5.79
N LEU A 215 -12.55 5.54 5.23
CA LEU A 215 -12.21 6.20 3.97
C LEU A 215 -12.14 5.13 2.89
N MET A 216 -13.29 4.74 2.34
CA MET A 216 -13.44 3.56 1.50
C MET A 216 -13.44 3.85 0.00
N THR A 217 -13.41 5.14 -0.36
CA THR A 217 -13.33 5.60 -1.76
C THR A 217 -12.20 6.61 -1.93
N PRO A 218 -11.64 6.74 -3.15
CA PRO A 218 -10.59 7.71 -3.41
C PRO A 218 -11.08 9.16 -3.25
N GLN A 219 -12.39 9.42 -3.42
CA GLN A 219 -12.99 10.73 -3.19
C GLN A 219 -13.00 11.08 -1.70
N GLU A 220 -13.46 10.15 -0.84
CA GLU A 220 -13.43 10.35 0.62
C GLU A 220 -12.00 10.59 1.13
N MET A 221 -11.03 9.86 0.59
CA MET A 221 -9.61 10.04 0.92
C MET A 221 -9.11 11.42 0.46
N ALA A 222 -9.45 11.84 -0.77
CA ALA A 222 -9.08 13.15 -1.30
C ALA A 222 -9.70 14.28 -0.45
N ASP A 223 -11.01 14.20 -0.15
CA ASP A 223 -11.72 15.17 0.66
C ASP A 223 -11.19 15.26 2.09
N PHE A 224 -10.73 14.11 2.63
CA PHE A 224 -10.12 14.07 3.95
C PHE A 224 -8.82 14.86 3.99
N VAL A 225 -7.88 14.60 3.07
CA VAL A 225 -6.57 15.27 3.09
C VAL A 225 -6.65 16.72 2.64
N ASP A 226 -7.45 17.02 1.61
CA ASP A 226 -7.63 18.40 1.11
C ASP A 226 -8.29 19.32 2.14
N GLY A 227 -9.13 18.78 3.02
CA GLY A 227 -9.81 19.52 4.06
C GLY A 227 -8.88 20.21 5.08
N PHE A 228 -7.61 19.82 5.15
CA PHE A 228 -6.61 20.43 6.04
C PHE A 228 -5.80 21.53 5.36
N GLN A 229 -5.82 21.64 4.04
CA GLN A 229 -5.10 22.66 3.27
C GLN A 229 -3.60 22.77 3.62
N SER A 230 -2.94 21.64 3.90
CA SER A 230 -1.52 21.56 4.27
C SER A 230 -0.75 20.62 3.35
N ASP A 231 0.42 21.03 2.91
CA ASP A 231 1.33 20.18 2.13
C ASP A 231 2.00 19.09 2.98
N HIS A 232 1.85 19.13 4.28
CA HIS A 232 2.35 18.12 5.22
C HIS A 232 1.32 17.03 5.56
N LEU A 233 0.12 17.06 4.95
CA LEU A 233 -0.85 15.97 4.99
C LEU A 233 -1.06 15.43 3.57
N LYS A 234 -0.70 14.18 3.36
CA LYS A 234 -0.71 13.51 2.05
C LYS A 234 -1.33 12.12 2.16
N VAL A 235 -1.29 11.37 1.09
CA VAL A 235 -1.78 10.00 1.03
C VAL A 235 -0.59 9.02 0.96
N HIS A 236 -0.64 8.00 1.79
CA HIS A 236 0.11 6.77 1.63
C HIS A 236 -0.80 5.77 0.91
N PHE A 237 -0.58 5.58 -0.37
CA PHE A 237 -1.46 4.73 -1.17
C PHE A 237 -1.03 3.27 -1.14
N ASP A 238 -1.88 2.39 -0.62
CA ASP A 238 -1.67 0.93 -0.66
C ASP A 238 -2.48 0.32 -1.82
N THR A 239 -1.80 -0.37 -2.73
CA THR A 239 -2.40 -0.95 -3.92
C THR A 239 -3.25 -2.18 -3.61
N GLY A 240 -2.91 -2.95 -2.60
CA GLY A 240 -3.59 -4.21 -2.27
C GLY A 240 -4.79 -4.04 -1.36
N ASN A 241 -4.75 -3.06 -0.45
CA ASN A 241 -5.79 -2.88 0.57
C ASN A 241 -7.18 -2.60 -0.01
N ILE A 242 -7.27 -2.03 -1.22
CA ILE A 242 -8.55 -1.77 -1.90
C ILE A 242 -8.96 -2.87 -2.88
N MET A 243 -8.07 -3.82 -3.16
CA MET A 243 -8.29 -4.83 -4.20
C MET A 243 -9.48 -5.75 -3.95
N MET A 244 -9.95 -5.87 -2.72
CA MET A 244 -11.14 -6.64 -2.42
C MET A 244 -12.37 -6.16 -3.23
N PHE A 245 -12.51 -4.84 -3.40
CA PHE A 245 -13.70 -4.23 -4.03
C PHE A 245 -13.37 -3.34 -5.23
N GLN A 246 -12.13 -2.84 -5.35
CA GLN A 246 -11.78 -1.79 -6.29
C GLN A 246 -10.48 -2.12 -7.05
N TYR A 247 -9.94 -1.13 -7.75
CA TYR A 247 -8.78 -1.27 -8.63
C TYR A 247 -7.79 -0.12 -8.39
N PRO A 248 -6.49 -0.43 -8.16
CA PRO A 248 -5.48 0.57 -7.81
C PRO A 248 -5.32 1.68 -8.84
N GLU A 249 -5.36 1.34 -10.14
CA GLU A 249 -5.20 2.30 -11.23
C GLU A 249 -6.29 3.38 -11.27
N HIS A 250 -7.48 3.09 -10.72
CA HIS A 250 -8.56 4.09 -10.61
C HIS A 250 -8.26 5.06 -9.47
N TRP A 251 -7.82 4.55 -8.33
CA TRP A 251 -7.46 5.36 -7.16
C TRP A 251 -6.30 6.31 -7.46
N ILE A 252 -5.24 5.80 -8.10
CA ILE A 252 -4.04 6.57 -8.43
C ILE A 252 -4.42 7.80 -9.28
N ARG A 253 -5.28 7.65 -10.30
CA ARG A 253 -5.69 8.77 -11.15
C ARG A 253 -6.51 9.81 -10.42
N ILE A 254 -7.36 9.40 -9.47
CA ILE A 254 -8.20 10.32 -8.69
C ILE A 254 -7.37 11.03 -7.62
N LEU A 255 -6.51 10.31 -6.90
CA LEU A 255 -5.68 10.89 -5.86
C LEU A 255 -4.57 11.79 -6.43
N GLY A 256 -3.98 11.40 -7.55
CA GLY A 256 -2.99 12.22 -8.27
C GLY A 256 -1.83 12.67 -7.35
N LYS A 257 -1.57 13.99 -7.33
CA LYS A 257 -0.48 14.61 -6.55
C LYS A 257 -0.65 14.54 -5.02
N ARG A 258 -1.77 14.03 -4.52
CA ARG A 258 -1.96 13.77 -3.09
C ARG A 258 -1.16 12.57 -2.62
N ILE A 259 -0.79 11.64 -3.53
CA ILE A 259 0.02 10.48 -3.21
C ILE A 259 1.46 10.94 -2.96
N GLN A 260 1.96 10.69 -1.76
CA GLN A 260 3.32 11.01 -1.34
C GLN A 260 4.21 9.77 -1.25
N ASN A 261 3.67 8.66 -0.77
CA ASN A 261 4.36 7.38 -0.67
C ASN A 261 3.40 6.24 -1.05
N VAL A 262 3.94 5.07 -1.40
CA VAL A 262 3.14 3.96 -1.92
C VAL A 262 3.58 2.65 -1.29
N HIS A 263 2.62 1.86 -0.81
CA HIS A 263 2.79 0.43 -0.61
C HIS A 263 2.35 -0.34 -1.85
N LEU A 264 3.27 -1.09 -2.44
CA LEU A 264 2.96 -2.10 -3.44
C LEU A 264 2.66 -3.41 -2.72
N LYS A 265 1.40 -3.71 -2.61
CA LYS A 265 0.90 -4.95 -2.04
C LYS A 265 0.17 -5.73 -3.11
N GLU A 266 0.62 -6.94 -3.39
CA GLU A 266 -0.02 -7.81 -4.38
C GLU A 266 -1.23 -8.50 -3.76
N PHE A 267 -2.27 -8.66 -4.56
CA PHE A 267 -3.52 -9.29 -4.14
C PHE A 267 -4.03 -10.26 -5.22
N THR A 268 -4.59 -11.41 -4.81
CA THR A 268 -5.22 -12.33 -5.76
C THR A 268 -6.73 -12.34 -5.59
N LYS A 269 -7.46 -12.19 -6.71
CA LYS A 269 -8.92 -12.38 -6.82
C LYS A 269 -9.29 -13.76 -7.39
N LYS A 270 -8.37 -14.73 -7.33
CA LYS A 270 -8.63 -16.10 -7.78
C LYS A 270 -9.49 -16.81 -6.73
N GLY A 271 -10.60 -17.39 -7.20
CA GLY A 271 -11.55 -18.09 -6.33
C GLY A 271 -12.58 -17.16 -5.69
N THR A 272 -13.23 -17.67 -4.66
CA THR A 272 -14.31 -16.97 -3.92
C THR A 272 -13.84 -16.37 -2.60
N ASP A 273 -12.63 -16.71 -2.18
CA ASP A 273 -12.03 -16.17 -0.95
C ASP A 273 -11.29 -14.87 -1.26
N THR A 274 -11.75 -13.77 -0.66
CA THR A 274 -11.15 -12.44 -0.73
C THR A 274 -10.98 -11.94 0.69
N SER A 275 -9.93 -12.41 1.35
CA SER A 275 -9.58 -12.14 2.74
C SER A 275 -8.16 -11.59 2.84
N LEU A 276 -7.67 -11.41 4.07
CA LEU A 276 -6.26 -11.09 4.32
C LEU A 276 -5.29 -12.17 3.80
N GLU A 277 -5.77 -13.41 3.66
CA GLU A 277 -5.02 -14.52 3.06
C GLU A 277 -4.83 -14.38 1.54
N SER A 278 -5.45 -13.38 0.91
CA SER A 278 -5.32 -13.13 -0.53
C SER A 278 -4.10 -12.30 -0.91
N PHE A 279 -3.35 -11.77 0.06
CA PHE A 279 -2.07 -11.10 -0.20
C PHE A 279 -1.01 -12.11 -0.67
N ARG A 280 -0.16 -11.69 -1.60
CA ARG A 280 0.82 -12.55 -2.28
C ARG A 280 2.19 -11.85 -2.41
N PRO A 281 3.26 -12.61 -2.62
CA PRO A 281 4.50 -12.06 -3.16
C PRO A 281 4.24 -11.29 -4.46
N LEU A 282 5.02 -10.26 -4.71
CA LEU A 282 4.82 -9.38 -5.87
C LEU A 282 4.85 -10.16 -7.20
N LEU A 283 3.88 -9.90 -8.07
CA LEU A 283 3.61 -10.56 -9.35
C LEU A 283 2.99 -11.97 -9.25
N ASP A 284 2.71 -12.48 -8.05
CA ASP A 284 2.00 -13.77 -7.86
C ASP A 284 0.48 -13.60 -7.66
N GLY A 285 -0.07 -12.46 -8.04
CA GLY A 285 -1.49 -12.15 -7.86
C GLY A 285 -2.25 -11.87 -9.16
N THR A 286 -3.23 -11.00 -9.04
CA THR A 286 -4.10 -10.59 -10.15
C THR A 286 -4.16 -9.08 -10.36
N THR A 287 -3.30 -8.32 -9.72
CA THR A 287 -3.18 -6.87 -9.90
C THR A 287 -2.78 -6.57 -11.34
N ASN A 288 -3.47 -5.62 -11.98
CA ASN A 288 -3.12 -5.19 -13.34
C ASN A 288 -1.94 -4.21 -13.29
N TRP A 289 -0.74 -4.73 -13.01
CA TRP A 289 0.47 -3.92 -12.88
C TRP A 289 0.77 -3.01 -14.06
N PRO A 290 0.56 -3.42 -15.34
CA PRO A 290 0.72 -2.50 -16.46
C PRO A 290 -0.17 -1.26 -16.35
N ALA A 291 -1.45 -1.42 -15.96
CA ALA A 291 -2.37 -0.29 -15.77
C ALA A 291 -2.02 0.55 -14.54
N VAL A 292 -1.57 -0.08 -13.44
CA VAL A 292 -1.08 0.59 -12.22
C VAL A 292 0.14 1.46 -12.54
N MET A 293 1.15 0.91 -13.21
CA MET A 293 2.36 1.65 -13.58
C MET A 293 2.06 2.76 -14.60
N GLN A 294 1.08 2.56 -15.50
CA GLN A 294 0.63 3.62 -16.40
C GLN A 294 -0.06 4.75 -15.61
N ALA A 295 -0.90 4.43 -14.62
CA ALA A 295 -1.55 5.43 -13.79
C ALA A 295 -0.54 6.29 -12.98
N PHE A 296 0.54 5.69 -12.46
CA PHE A 296 1.63 6.45 -11.82
C PHE A 296 2.32 7.39 -12.82
N ARG A 297 2.59 6.95 -14.04
CA ARG A 297 3.15 7.82 -15.09
C ARG A 297 2.20 8.97 -15.44
N ASP A 298 0.92 8.67 -15.62
CA ASP A 298 -0.10 9.68 -15.99
C ASP A 298 -0.22 10.78 -14.93
N THR A 299 -0.01 10.45 -13.65
CA THR A 299 -0.08 11.38 -12.53
C THR A 299 1.26 12.06 -12.20
N GLY A 300 2.35 11.64 -12.84
CA GLY A 300 3.69 12.15 -12.60
C GLY A 300 4.25 11.76 -11.22
N TYR A 301 3.91 10.60 -10.70
CA TYR A 301 4.44 10.10 -9.43
C TYR A 301 5.89 9.62 -9.60
N GLU A 302 6.79 10.10 -8.74
CA GLU A 302 8.24 9.81 -8.77
C GLU A 302 8.80 9.35 -7.41
N GLY A 303 7.90 9.10 -6.45
CA GLY A 303 8.26 8.67 -5.10
C GLY A 303 8.75 7.22 -4.99
N TYR A 304 8.74 6.70 -3.78
CA TYR A 304 9.06 5.30 -3.53
C TYR A 304 7.86 4.41 -3.83
N LEU A 305 8.14 3.25 -4.45
CA LEU A 305 7.25 2.11 -4.55
C LEU A 305 7.77 1.06 -3.57
N THR A 306 7.17 0.99 -2.39
CA THR A 306 7.63 0.16 -1.29
C THR A 306 6.83 -1.14 -1.25
N PHE A 307 7.48 -2.27 -1.45
CA PHE A 307 6.83 -3.56 -1.26
C PHE A 307 6.55 -3.79 0.23
N GLU A 308 5.27 -4.03 0.56
CA GLU A 308 4.84 -4.41 1.90
C GLU A 308 4.29 -5.82 1.91
N TYR A 309 4.86 -6.67 2.79
CA TYR A 309 4.43 -8.06 2.96
C TYR A 309 4.79 -8.56 4.36
N PHE A 310 3.82 -9.21 5.05
CA PHE A 310 3.96 -9.59 6.46
C PHE A 310 4.46 -11.01 6.68
N HIS A 311 4.74 -11.76 5.61
CA HIS A 311 5.07 -13.17 5.68
C HIS A 311 6.43 -13.44 5.01
N PRO A 312 7.56 -13.11 5.68
CA PRO A 312 8.87 -13.53 5.19
C PRO A 312 8.88 -15.05 5.06
N TYR A 313 9.61 -15.58 4.07
CA TYR A 313 9.72 -17.03 3.93
C TYR A 313 10.33 -17.63 5.19
N GLU A 314 9.74 -18.73 5.68
CA GLU A 314 10.23 -19.45 6.87
C GLU A 314 11.65 -19.99 6.64
N HIS A 315 11.87 -20.50 5.43
CA HIS A 315 13.18 -20.97 4.97
C HIS A 315 13.68 -20.08 3.85
N PHE A 316 14.95 -19.70 3.91
CA PHE A 316 15.57 -18.81 2.92
C PHE A 316 14.84 -17.47 2.75
N PRO A 317 14.65 -16.69 3.84
CA PRO A 317 13.88 -15.43 3.77
C PRO A 317 14.48 -14.40 2.81
N GLU A 318 15.78 -14.46 2.54
CA GLU A 318 16.47 -13.65 1.54
C GLU A 318 15.92 -13.87 0.13
N ALA A 319 15.39 -15.05 -0.18
CA ALA A 319 14.83 -15.35 -1.50
C ALA A 319 13.63 -14.43 -1.80
N LEU A 320 12.75 -14.14 -0.82
CA LEU A 320 11.67 -13.19 -0.98
C LEU A 320 12.19 -11.79 -1.33
N VAL A 321 13.26 -11.35 -0.67
CA VAL A 321 13.86 -10.02 -0.86
C VAL A 321 14.42 -9.88 -2.28
N PHE A 322 15.19 -10.86 -2.78
CA PHE A 322 15.73 -10.86 -4.14
C PHE A 322 14.63 -11.01 -5.21
N GLN A 323 13.64 -11.87 -5.00
CA GLN A 323 12.49 -12.02 -5.92
C GLN A 323 11.70 -10.72 -6.04
N THR A 324 11.49 -10.03 -4.92
CA THR A 324 10.79 -8.75 -4.89
C THR A 324 11.57 -7.67 -5.63
N ALA A 325 12.89 -7.60 -5.44
CA ALA A 325 13.74 -6.67 -6.16
C ALA A 325 13.69 -6.90 -7.68
N ASP A 326 13.80 -8.16 -8.14
CA ASP A 326 13.66 -8.51 -9.56
C ASP A 326 12.27 -8.14 -10.11
N SER A 327 11.21 -8.39 -9.33
CA SER A 327 9.84 -8.04 -9.71
C SER A 327 9.65 -6.52 -9.86
N LEU A 328 10.17 -5.74 -8.90
CA LEU A 328 10.13 -4.27 -8.96
C LEU A 328 10.94 -3.72 -10.14
N ASP A 329 12.11 -4.27 -10.41
CA ASP A 329 12.93 -3.87 -11.57
C ASP A 329 12.18 -4.07 -12.90
N ARG A 330 11.35 -5.13 -13.01
CA ARG A 330 10.49 -5.36 -14.18
C ARG A 330 9.37 -4.31 -14.25
N LEU A 331 8.70 -4.03 -13.14
CA LEU A 331 7.63 -3.02 -13.08
C LEU A 331 8.17 -1.62 -13.41
N LEU A 332 9.38 -1.30 -12.95
CA LEU A 332 10.05 -0.03 -13.18
C LEU A 332 10.68 0.08 -14.59
N GLY A 333 10.65 -0.98 -15.39
CA GLY A 333 11.30 -1.01 -16.71
C GLY A 333 12.82 -0.98 -16.65
N ARG A 334 13.41 -1.39 -15.53
CA ARG A 334 14.87 -1.52 -15.34
C ARG A 334 15.39 -2.84 -15.90
N LYS A 335 14.55 -3.87 -15.90
CA LYS A 335 14.80 -5.19 -16.50
C LYS A 335 13.72 -5.52 -17.52
N THR A 336 14.11 -5.93 -18.71
CA THR A 336 13.21 -6.43 -19.75
C THR A 336 13.68 -7.82 -20.19
N TYR A 337 12.73 -8.73 -20.38
CA TYR A 337 13.01 -9.99 -21.05
C TYR A 337 13.04 -9.73 -22.57
N VAL A 338 14.17 -9.98 -23.20
CA VAL A 338 14.30 -9.99 -24.65
C VAL A 338 14.37 -11.46 -25.07
N PRO A 339 13.36 -12.01 -25.76
CA PRO A 339 13.45 -13.35 -26.31
C PRO A 339 14.64 -13.41 -27.29
N GLY A 340 15.48 -14.44 -27.13
CA GLY A 340 16.60 -14.69 -28.05
C GLY A 340 16.13 -15.17 -29.43
#